data_1378aa48e2aa1944dc8556c16a40d366
#
_entry.id   1378aa48e2aa1944dc8556c16a40d366
#
_cell.length_a   1.000
_cell.length_b   1.000
_cell.length_c   1.000
_cell.angle_alpha   90.00
_cell.angle_beta   90.00
_cell.angle_gamma   90.00
#
_symmetry.space_group_name_H-M   'P 1'
#
loop_
_entity.id
_entity.type
_entity.pdbx_description
1 polymer ?
#
loop_
_entity_poly.entity_id
_entity_poly.type
_entity_poly.pdbx_seq_one_letter_code
_entity_poly.pdbx_strand_id
1 'polypeptide(L)'
;MRKCVIFDLDGTLTRSEEGIWNCVRYAAEKLGFPVPDAATLRKFIGPPLGWSFMEYMGMSEEMANKAVYIYRERYEAVGLFENRVYPGIRRLLRMLHRDGWYIGIATGKPQRSSERIIEHFGLNRYITKIVGPKDGRGADKELLIRQALPEDAGEAWMVGDRRFDMEGAKKVGIGAIGAGYGYIL
;
A
#
# COMPACT_ATOMS: atom_id res chain seq x y z
N MET A 1 16.29 23.34 6.74
CA MET A 1 16.10 21.93 6.29
C MET A 1 15.10 21.26 7.23
N ARG A 2 14.11 20.59 6.66
CA ARG A 2 12.96 20.00 7.39
C ARG A 2 13.21 18.55 7.73
N LYS A 3 12.84 18.12 8.94
CA LYS A 3 12.82 16.69 9.30
C LYS A 3 11.63 16.02 8.61
N CYS A 4 11.89 14.93 7.90
CA CYS A 4 10.91 14.25 7.06
C CYS A 4 10.80 12.77 7.40
N VAL A 5 9.58 12.25 7.38
CA VAL A 5 9.33 10.82 7.40
C VAL A 5 8.34 10.46 6.31
N ILE A 6 8.72 9.49 5.49
CA ILE A 6 7.89 8.97 4.41
C ILE A 6 7.48 7.55 4.81
N PHE A 7 6.19 7.26 4.78
CA PHE A 7 5.65 5.94 5.09
C PHE A 7 5.18 5.22 3.84
N ASP A 8 5.34 3.90 3.81
CA ASP A 8 4.45 3.08 2.98
C ASP A 8 3.06 2.98 3.63
N LEU A 9 2.08 2.46 2.91
CA LEU A 9 0.70 2.37 3.39
C LEU A 9 0.35 0.94 3.83
N ASP A 10 0.27 0.01 2.88
CA ASP A 10 -0.18 -1.36 3.13
C ASP A 10 0.92 -2.18 3.82
N GLY A 11 0.66 -2.70 5.01
CA GLY A 11 1.67 -3.40 5.83
C GLY A 11 2.48 -2.48 6.74
N THR A 12 2.33 -1.17 6.60
CA THR A 12 3.07 -0.17 7.40
C THR A 12 2.13 0.70 8.24
N LEU A 13 1.27 1.49 7.63
CA LEU A 13 0.25 2.27 8.33
C LEU A 13 -1.04 1.48 8.53
N THR A 14 -1.40 0.65 7.56
CA THR A 14 -2.67 -0.09 7.55
C THR A 14 -2.49 -1.56 7.21
N ARG A 15 -3.39 -2.39 7.77
CA ARG A 15 -3.49 -3.82 7.58
C ARG A 15 -4.63 -4.14 6.62
N SER A 16 -4.34 -4.11 5.32
CA SER A 16 -5.32 -4.19 4.23
C SER A 16 -5.65 -5.60 3.73
N GLU A 17 -5.05 -6.63 4.33
CA GLU A 17 -5.15 -8.02 3.85
C GLU A 17 -6.59 -8.52 3.74
N GLU A 18 -7.45 -8.19 4.71
CA GLU A 18 -8.84 -8.63 4.76
C GLU A 18 -9.62 -8.19 3.50
N GLY A 19 -9.51 -6.92 3.14
CA GLY A 19 -10.16 -6.37 1.96
C GLY A 19 -9.63 -6.96 0.66
N ILE A 20 -8.31 -7.16 0.57
CA ILE A 20 -7.68 -7.79 -0.59
C ILE A 20 -8.19 -9.23 -0.75
N TRP A 21 -8.15 -10.02 0.33
CA TRP A 21 -8.56 -11.42 0.31
C TRP A 21 -10.03 -11.60 -0.02
N ASN A 22 -10.91 -10.79 0.57
CA ASN A 22 -12.33 -10.83 0.30
C ASN A 22 -12.64 -10.49 -1.17
N CYS A 23 -11.89 -9.56 -1.76
CA CYS A 23 -12.05 -9.22 -3.18
C CYS A 23 -11.52 -10.32 -4.11
N VAL A 24 -10.43 -11.01 -3.75
CA VAL A 24 -9.95 -12.18 -4.51
C VAL A 24 -10.97 -13.31 -4.45
N ARG A 25 -11.50 -13.65 -3.27
CA ARG A 25 -12.56 -14.65 -3.10
C ARG A 25 -13.78 -14.32 -3.95
N TYR A 26 -14.26 -13.09 -3.85
CA TYR A 26 -15.41 -12.62 -4.62
C TYR A 26 -15.20 -12.76 -6.13
N ALA A 27 -14.04 -12.38 -6.64
CA ALA A 27 -13.73 -12.52 -8.06
C ALA A 27 -13.67 -13.99 -8.50
N ALA A 28 -13.06 -14.88 -7.67
CA ALA A 28 -13.01 -16.31 -7.92
C ALA A 28 -14.43 -16.93 -7.99
N GLU A 29 -15.26 -16.67 -6.98
CA GLU A 29 -16.63 -17.16 -6.90
C GLU A 29 -17.49 -16.71 -8.10
N LYS A 30 -17.39 -15.43 -8.47
CA LYS A 30 -18.15 -14.88 -9.62
C LYS A 30 -17.77 -15.50 -10.96
N LEU A 31 -16.54 -15.98 -11.08
CA LEU A 31 -16.04 -16.62 -12.30
C LEU A 31 -16.09 -18.16 -12.25
N GLY A 32 -16.61 -18.74 -11.16
CA GLY A 32 -16.69 -20.19 -10.99
C GLY A 32 -15.34 -20.88 -10.75
N PHE A 33 -14.34 -20.14 -10.29
CA PHE A 33 -13.04 -20.71 -9.89
C PHE A 33 -13.07 -21.13 -8.42
N PRO A 34 -12.26 -22.15 -8.05
CA PRO A 34 -12.08 -22.52 -6.66
C PRO A 34 -11.61 -21.33 -5.81
N VAL A 35 -12.20 -21.15 -4.64
CA VAL A 35 -11.77 -20.11 -3.70
C VAL A 35 -10.38 -20.47 -3.16
N PRO A 36 -9.39 -19.56 -3.28
CA PRO A 36 -8.03 -19.83 -2.83
C PRO A 36 -7.95 -19.99 -1.30
N ASP A 37 -7.05 -20.86 -0.83
CA ASP A 37 -6.74 -21.01 0.57
C ASP A 37 -5.99 -19.78 1.14
N ALA A 38 -5.83 -19.73 2.46
CA ALA A 38 -5.17 -18.60 3.13
C ALA A 38 -3.71 -18.42 2.71
N ALA A 39 -2.99 -19.49 2.38
CA ALA A 39 -1.61 -19.43 1.95
C ALA A 39 -1.49 -18.78 0.56
N THR A 40 -2.38 -19.15 -0.34
CA THR A 40 -2.48 -18.56 -1.69
C THR A 40 -2.93 -17.11 -1.63
N LEU A 41 -3.93 -16.78 -0.80
CA LEU A 41 -4.41 -15.39 -0.63
C LEU A 41 -3.31 -14.43 -0.16
N ARG A 42 -2.41 -14.88 0.71
CA ARG A 42 -1.26 -14.06 1.15
C ARG A 42 -0.37 -13.62 0.00
N LYS A 43 -0.22 -14.45 -1.04
CA LYS A 43 0.60 -14.14 -2.22
C LYS A 43 0.01 -13.02 -3.10
N PHE A 44 -1.29 -12.72 -2.97
CA PHE A 44 -1.94 -11.62 -3.69
C PHE A 44 -1.58 -10.23 -3.15
N ILE A 45 -0.93 -10.15 -1.98
CA ILE A 45 -0.55 -8.86 -1.41
C ILE A 45 0.78 -8.44 -2.02
N GLY A 46 0.77 -7.43 -2.88
CA GLY A 46 1.96 -6.79 -3.45
C GLY A 46 2.16 -6.99 -4.95
N PRO A 47 2.14 -8.22 -5.50
CA PRO A 47 2.27 -8.42 -6.94
C PRO A 47 1.10 -7.82 -7.73
N PRO A 48 1.28 -7.56 -9.05
CA PRO A 48 0.20 -7.15 -9.92
C PRO A 48 -0.93 -8.19 -9.95
N LEU A 49 -2.18 -7.75 -9.75
CA LEU A 49 -3.35 -8.64 -9.62
C LEU A 49 -3.53 -9.58 -10.81
N GLY A 50 -3.40 -9.07 -12.06
CA GLY A 50 -3.54 -9.90 -13.26
C GLY A 50 -2.54 -11.05 -13.29
N TRP A 51 -1.28 -10.75 -12.98
CA TRP A 51 -0.24 -11.77 -12.87
C TRP A 51 -0.55 -12.76 -11.75
N SER A 52 -1.01 -12.29 -10.58
CA SER A 52 -1.35 -13.16 -9.45
C SER A 52 -2.50 -14.11 -9.76
N PHE A 53 -3.54 -13.67 -10.48
CA PHE A 53 -4.64 -14.55 -10.92
C PHE A 53 -4.16 -15.62 -11.92
N MET A 54 -3.25 -15.27 -12.83
CA MET A 54 -2.65 -16.24 -13.75
C MET A 54 -1.77 -17.25 -13.01
N GLU A 55 -0.83 -16.76 -12.23
CA GLU A 55 0.21 -17.58 -11.58
C GLU A 55 -0.33 -18.47 -10.46
N TYR A 56 -1.21 -17.93 -9.60
CA TYR A 56 -1.65 -18.64 -8.40
C TYR A 56 -2.99 -19.37 -8.58
N MET A 57 -3.76 -19.00 -9.59
CA MET A 57 -5.07 -19.61 -9.84
C MET A 57 -5.19 -20.26 -11.22
N GLY A 58 -4.14 -20.26 -12.03
CA GLY A 58 -4.12 -20.89 -13.34
C GLY A 58 -5.08 -20.26 -14.36
N MET A 59 -5.45 -19.00 -14.19
CA MET A 59 -6.35 -18.32 -15.10
C MET A 59 -5.64 -17.97 -16.41
N SER A 60 -6.36 -18.05 -17.55
CA SER A 60 -5.88 -17.44 -18.79
C SER A 60 -5.80 -15.91 -18.64
N GLU A 61 -5.05 -15.25 -19.51
CA GLU A 61 -4.94 -13.78 -19.49
C GLU A 61 -6.32 -13.10 -19.60
N GLU A 62 -7.21 -13.62 -20.45
CA GLU A 62 -8.56 -13.11 -20.58
C GLU A 62 -9.35 -13.22 -19.27
N MET A 63 -9.30 -14.40 -18.61
CA MET A 63 -9.98 -14.63 -17.34
C MET A 63 -9.37 -13.80 -16.21
N ALA A 64 -8.05 -13.68 -16.16
CA ALA A 64 -7.38 -12.83 -15.19
C ALA A 64 -7.77 -11.35 -15.33
N ASN A 65 -7.93 -10.86 -16.56
CA ASN A 65 -8.41 -9.50 -16.81
C ASN A 65 -9.87 -9.31 -16.32
N LYS A 66 -10.75 -10.30 -16.55
CA LYS A 66 -12.11 -10.30 -15.98
C LYS A 66 -12.08 -10.34 -14.45
N ALA A 67 -11.23 -11.18 -13.86
CA ALA A 67 -11.05 -11.27 -12.41
C ALA A 67 -10.59 -9.94 -11.80
N VAL A 68 -9.63 -9.26 -12.43
CA VAL A 68 -9.17 -7.93 -12.02
C VAL A 68 -10.30 -6.90 -12.06
N TYR A 69 -11.13 -6.94 -13.09
CA TYR A 69 -12.28 -6.03 -13.19
C TYR A 69 -13.26 -6.24 -12.02
N ILE A 70 -13.69 -7.50 -11.79
CA ILE A 70 -14.61 -7.86 -10.70
C ILE A 70 -14.00 -7.55 -9.32
N TYR A 71 -12.70 -7.85 -9.14
CA TYR A 71 -11.96 -7.50 -7.93
C TYR A 71 -12.04 -5.98 -7.67
N ARG A 72 -11.72 -5.16 -8.68
CA ARG A 72 -11.69 -3.69 -8.55
C ARG A 72 -13.06 -3.12 -8.23
N GLU A 73 -14.10 -3.63 -8.85
CA GLU A 73 -15.49 -3.20 -8.56
C GLU A 73 -15.79 -3.35 -7.06
N ARG A 74 -15.57 -4.53 -6.49
CA ARG A 74 -15.78 -4.76 -5.06
C ARG A 74 -14.79 -3.99 -4.18
N TYR A 75 -13.53 -3.93 -4.62
CA TYR A 75 -12.49 -3.26 -3.85
C TYR A 75 -12.78 -1.77 -3.67
N GLU A 76 -13.17 -1.08 -4.72
CA GLU A 76 -13.53 0.33 -4.67
C GLU A 76 -14.81 0.61 -3.85
N ALA A 77 -15.74 -0.32 -3.85
CA ALA A 77 -17.01 -0.16 -3.11
C ALA A 77 -16.85 -0.47 -1.61
N VAL A 78 -16.16 -1.55 -1.27
CA VAL A 78 -16.14 -2.11 0.09
C VAL A 78 -14.73 -2.45 0.56
N GLY A 79 -13.94 -3.14 -0.28
CA GLY A 79 -12.66 -3.72 0.12
C GLY A 79 -11.62 -2.72 0.62
N LEU A 80 -11.64 -1.47 0.11
CA LEU A 80 -10.80 -0.39 0.60
C LEU A 80 -10.96 -0.17 2.12
N PHE A 81 -12.17 -0.39 2.64
CA PHE A 81 -12.55 -0.09 4.02
C PHE A 81 -12.56 -1.34 4.92
N GLU A 82 -12.47 -2.54 4.32
CA GLU A 82 -12.13 -3.78 5.05
C GLU A 82 -10.64 -3.78 5.40
N ASN A 83 -10.24 -2.81 6.21
CA ASN A 83 -8.87 -2.44 6.50
C ASN A 83 -8.77 -1.93 7.95
N ARG A 84 -7.58 -1.90 8.53
CA ARG A 84 -7.37 -1.44 9.91
C ARG A 84 -6.05 -0.68 10.03
N VAL A 85 -6.04 0.38 10.80
CA VAL A 85 -4.80 1.07 11.18
C VAL A 85 -4.05 0.22 12.20
N TYR A 86 -2.75 -0.01 12.00
CA TYR A 86 -1.94 -0.75 12.97
C TYR A 86 -1.93 -0.07 14.36
N PRO A 87 -1.90 -0.87 15.44
CA PRO A 87 -1.79 -0.32 16.79
C PRO A 87 -0.59 0.64 16.93
N GLY A 88 -0.80 1.78 17.58
CA GLY A 88 0.24 2.78 17.80
C GLY A 88 0.42 3.80 16.67
N ILE A 89 0.04 3.52 15.42
CA ILE A 89 0.23 4.42 14.27
C ILE A 89 -0.43 5.78 14.50
N ARG A 90 -1.68 5.83 14.98
CA ARG A 90 -2.35 7.11 15.27
C ARG A 90 -1.60 7.96 16.29
N ARG A 91 -1.02 7.31 17.31
CA ARG A 91 -0.21 7.98 18.31
C ARG A 91 1.10 8.49 17.72
N LEU A 92 1.78 7.65 16.92
CA LEU A 92 3.03 8.01 16.26
C LEU A 92 2.85 9.21 15.33
N LEU A 93 1.86 9.17 14.43
CA LEU A 93 1.59 10.27 13.49
C LEU A 93 1.27 11.57 14.23
N ARG A 94 0.50 11.50 15.31
CA ARG A 94 0.20 12.67 16.16
C ARG A 94 1.46 13.26 16.79
N MET A 95 2.37 12.42 17.31
CA MET A 95 3.62 12.85 17.91
C MET A 95 4.53 13.52 16.89
N LEU A 96 4.75 12.88 15.75
CA LEU A 96 5.56 13.43 14.65
C LEU A 96 5.00 14.76 14.15
N HIS A 97 3.68 14.85 13.97
CA HIS A 97 3.02 16.08 13.54
C HIS A 97 3.19 17.21 14.57
N ARG A 98 2.97 16.92 15.86
CA ARG A 98 3.19 17.88 16.96
C ARG A 98 4.63 18.38 17.01
N ASP A 99 5.59 17.49 16.77
CA ASP A 99 7.02 17.79 16.81
C ASP A 99 7.53 18.40 15.47
N GLY A 100 6.62 18.80 14.58
CA GLY A 100 6.90 19.56 13.35
C GLY A 100 7.51 18.76 12.22
N TRP A 101 7.44 17.43 12.25
CA TRP A 101 7.91 16.60 11.14
C TRP A 101 7.01 16.74 9.91
N TYR A 102 7.65 16.78 8.73
CA TYR A 102 6.94 16.54 7.49
C TYR A 102 6.62 15.07 7.37
N ILE A 103 5.35 14.73 7.13
CA ILE A 103 4.87 13.36 7.02
C ILE A 103 4.33 13.15 5.61
N GLY A 104 5.00 12.29 4.84
CA GLY A 104 4.58 11.89 3.50
C GLY A 104 4.21 10.41 3.43
N ILE A 105 3.51 10.05 2.36
CA ILE A 105 3.24 8.65 1.98
C ILE A 105 3.80 8.41 0.58
N ALA A 106 4.56 7.32 0.41
CA ALA A 106 5.04 6.80 -0.87
C ALA A 106 4.63 5.34 -0.98
N THR A 107 3.58 5.03 -1.73
CA THR A 107 2.98 3.69 -1.80
C THR A 107 2.80 3.19 -3.22
N GLY A 108 2.93 1.88 -3.43
CA GLY A 108 2.56 1.22 -4.69
C GLY A 108 1.06 1.14 -4.94
N LYS A 109 0.24 1.46 -3.91
CA LYS A 109 -1.22 1.51 -4.04
C LYS A 109 -1.65 2.72 -4.90
N PRO A 110 -2.70 2.60 -5.75
CA PRO A 110 -3.20 3.71 -6.55
C PRO A 110 -3.48 4.95 -5.72
N GLN A 111 -3.11 6.13 -6.25
CA GLN A 111 -3.24 7.43 -5.59
C GLN A 111 -4.63 7.63 -4.96
N ARG A 112 -5.70 7.49 -5.78
CA ARG A 112 -7.08 7.70 -5.34
C ARG A 112 -7.50 6.75 -4.20
N SER A 113 -7.09 5.48 -4.27
CA SER A 113 -7.40 4.50 -3.24
C SER A 113 -6.68 4.83 -1.92
N SER A 114 -5.43 5.29 -2.01
CA SER A 114 -4.63 5.70 -0.85
C SER A 114 -5.23 6.91 -0.14
N GLU A 115 -5.64 7.93 -0.89
CA GLU A 115 -6.29 9.13 -0.35
C GLU A 115 -7.59 8.77 0.39
N ARG A 116 -8.45 7.92 -0.21
CA ARG A 116 -9.71 7.47 0.41
C ARG A 116 -9.49 6.68 1.70
N ILE A 117 -8.46 5.81 1.76
CA ILE A 117 -8.10 5.08 2.97
C ILE A 117 -7.66 6.04 4.07
N ILE A 118 -6.76 6.96 3.75
CA ILE A 118 -6.23 7.93 4.71
C ILE A 118 -7.33 8.84 5.26
N GLU A 119 -8.24 9.27 4.40
CA GLU A 119 -9.41 10.07 4.79
C GLU A 119 -10.38 9.26 5.68
N HIS A 120 -10.73 8.03 5.27
CA HIS A 120 -11.62 7.13 6.02
C HIS A 120 -11.15 6.92 7.47
N PHE A 121 -9.85 6.77 7.66
CA PHE A 121 -9.27 6.63 9.00
C PHE A 121 -9.00 7.95 9.71
N GLY A 122 -9.26 9.10 9.10
CA GLY A 122 -9.01 10.43 9.66
C GLY A 122 -7.53 10.69 9.91
N LEU A 123 -6.64 10.10 9.09
CA LEU A 123 -5.19 10.30 9.18
C LEU A 123 -4.70 11.49 8.34
N ASN A 124 -5.53 11.99 7.42
CA ASN A 124 -5.26 13.12 6.53
C ASN A 124 -4.81 14.37 7.29
N ARG A 125 -5.28 14.56 8.53
CA ARG A 125 -4.89 15.69 9.39
C ARG A 125 -3.41 15.71 9.77
N TYR A 126 -2.70 14.59 9.65
CA TYR A 126 -1.28 14.46 10.00
C TYR A 126 -0.37 14.38 8.79
N ILE A 127 -0.92 14.04 7.63
CA ILE A 127 -0.17 13.72 6.42
C ILE A 127 -0.15 14.91 5.50
N THR A 128 1.05 15.33 5.08
CA THR A 128 1.24 16.49 4.22
C THR A 128 1.10 16.14 2.74
N LYS A 129 1.55 14.95 2.33
CA LYS A 129 1.52 14.53 0.93
C LYS A 129 1.36 13.02 0.80
N ILE A 130 0.55 12.61 -0.17
CA ILE A 130 0.37 11.21 -0.55
C ILE A 130 0.82 11.06 -1.99
N VAL A 131 1.66 10.06 -2.27
CA VAL A 131 2.15 9.74 -3.61
C VAL A 131 1.95 8.25 -3.87
N GLY A 132 1.18 7.97 -4.89
CA GLY A 132 0.94 6.64 -5.43
C GLY A 132 0.78 6.69 -6.96
N PRO A 133 0.86 5.55 -7.67
CA PRO A 133 0.69 5.51 -9.12
C PRO A 133 -0.73 5.92 -9.52
N LYS A 134 -0.85 6.72 -10.59
CA LYS A 134 -2.15 7.15 -11.12
C LYS A 134 -2.97 5.95 -11.62
N ASP A 135 -2.32 5.01 -12.28
CA ASP A 135 -2.98 3.91 -13.01
C ASP A 135 -2.86 2.54 -12.29
N GLY A 136 -2.31 2.50 -11.09
CA GLY A 136 -2.11 1.24 -10.34
C GLY A 136 -1.15 0.26 -11.01
N ARG A 137 -0.33 0.73 -11.95
CA ARG A 137 0.71 -0.06 -12.61
C ARG A 137 2.05 0.23 -11.94
N GLY A 138 2.79 -0.83 -11.66
CA GLY A 138 4.14 -0.92 -11.09
C GLY A 138 4.83 0.43 -10.85
N ALA A 139 4.96 0.80 -9.60
CA ALA A 139 5.57 2.06 -9.24
C ALA A 139 7.02 1.81 -8.79
N ASP A 140 7.94 2.55 -9.37
CA ASP A 140 9.30 2.62 -8.84
C ASP A 140 9.26 3.31 -7.47
N LYS A 141 9.62 2.58 -6.42
CA LYS A 141 9.59 3.10 -5.06
C LYS A 141 10.55 4.29 -4.88
N GLU A 142 11.68 4.29 -5.57
CA GLU A 142 12.60 5.44 -5.57
C GLU A 142 11.90 6.71 -6.05
N LEU A 143 11.21 6.62 -7.20
CA LEU A 143 10.50 7.76 -7.78
C LEU A 143 9.38 8.25 -6.85
N LEU A 144 8.61 7.33 -6.26
CA LEU A 144 7.55 7.68 -5.32
C LEU A 144 8.10 8.40 -4.07
N ILE A 145 9.22 7.92 -3.52
CA ILE A 145 9.86 8.55 -2.35
C ILE A 145 10.35 9.95 -2.73
N ARG A 146 11.05 10.11 -3.86
CA ARG A 146 11.51 11.42 -4.33
C ARG A 146 10.36 12.41 -4.51
N GLN A 147 9.25 11.95 -5.08
CA GLN A 147 8.07 12.78 -5.25
C GLN A 147 7.37 13.11 -3.91
N ALA A 148 7.44 12.22 -2.92
CA ALA A 148 6.83 12.44 -1.61
C ALA A 148 7.62 13.41 -0.73
N LEU A 149 8.93 13.53 -0.94
CA LEU A 149 9.80 14.45 -0.20
C LEU A 149 9.53 15.91 -0.61
N PRO A 150 9.62 16.85 0.34
CA PRO A 150 9.63 18.29 0.01
C PRO A 150 11.01 18.72 -0.50
N GLU A 151 11.06 19.83 -1.23
CA GLU A 151 12.31 20.40 -1.79
C GLU A 151 13.33 20.78 -0.70
N ASP A 152 12.85 21.21 0.48
CA ASP A 152 13.66 21.59 1.65
C ASP A 152 13.96 20.43 2.61
N ALA A 153 13.79 19.18 2.15
CA ALA A 153 14.10 18.01 2.95
C ALA A 153 15.54 18.04 3.50
N GLY A 154 15.67 17.80 4.80
CA GLY A 154 16.96 17.63 5.47
C GLY A 154 17.13 16.18 5.93
N GLU A 155 17.06 15.93 7.24
CA GLU A 155 17.03 14.59 7.78
C GLU A 155 15.73 13.89 7.34
N ALA A 156 15.83 12.80 6.59
CA ALA A 156 14.69 12.11 6.03
C ALA A 156 14.79 10.58 6.23
N TRP A 157 13.63 9.95 6.46
CA TRP A 157 13.50 8.52 6.69
C TRP A 157 12.36 7.93 5.88
N MET A 158 12.57 6.74 5.31
CA MET A 158 11.50 5.88 4.79
C MET A 158 11.16 4.79 5.80
N VAL A 159 9.89 4.63 6.09
CA VAL A 159 9.35 3.55 6.92
C VAL A 159 8.49 2.65 6.05
N GLY A 160 8.82 1.37 5.96
CA GLY A 160 8.09 0.41 5.13
C GLY A 160 8.32 -1.02 5.59
N ASP A 161 7.52 -1.95 5.11
CA ASP A 161 7.58 -3.37 5.50
C ASP A 161 8.22 -4.26 4.44
N ARG A 162 8.57 -3.69 3.27
CA ARG A 162 9.09 -4.46 2.14
C ARG A 162 10.51 -4.09 1.76
N ARG A 163 11.19 -5.05 1.12
CA ARG A 163 12.52 -4.84 0.54
C ARG A 163 12.59 -3.62 -0.38
N PHE A 164 11.54 -3.39 -1.18
CA PHE A 164 11.47 -2.25 -2.09
C PHE A 164 11.52 -0.90 -1.38
N ASP A 165 10.97 -0.79 -0.17
CA ASP A 165 11.03 0.42 0.65
C ASP A 165 12.47 0.72 1.08
N MET A 166 13.17 -0.30 1.53
CA MET A 166 14.58 -0.20 1.95
C MET A 166 15.51 0.11 0.78
N GLU A 167 15.32 -0.57 -0.36
CA GLU A 167 16.09 -0.33 -1.57
C GLU A 167 15.82 1.07 -2.15
N GLY A 168 14.56 1.50 -2.17
CA GLY A 168 14.15 2.84 -2.60
C GLY A 168 14.77 3.92 -1.72
N ALA A 169 14.71 3.78 -0.41
CA ALA A 169 15.35 4.70 0.54
C ALA A 169 16.86 4.80 0.31
N LYS A 170 17.54 3.66 0.12
CA LYS A 170 18.98 3.62 -0.19
C LYS A 170 19.33 4.36 -1.48
N LYS A 171 18.56 4.17 -2.54
CA LYS A 171 18.75 4.86 -3.84
C LYS A 171 18.50 6.37 -3.73
N VAL A 172 17.57 6.79 -2.90
CA VAL A 172 17.29 8.21 -2.64
C VAL A 172 18.36 8.84 -1.74
N GLY A 173 19.07 8.03 -0.94
CA GLY A 173 20.09 8.50 0.02
C GLY A 173 19.52 8.94 1.36
N ILE A 174 18.37 8.38 1.78
CA ILE A 174 17.72 8.67 3.07
C ILE A 174 17.79 7.46 4.01
N GLY A 175 17.52 7.67 5.31
CA GLY A 175 17.43 6.58 6.27
C GLY A 175 16.26 5.62 5.95
N ALA A 176 16.38 4.37 6.39
CA ALA A 176 15.36 3.35 6.22
C ALA A 176 15.04 2.64 7.54
N ILE A 177 13.75 2.42 7.81
CA ILE A 177 13.23 1.72 9.00
C ILE A 177 12.27 0.63 8.54
N GLY A 178 12.58 -0.62 8.87
CA GLY A 178 11.72 -1.77 8.56
C GLY A 178 10.57 -1.93 9.55
N ALA A 179 9.34 -1.97 9.06
CA ALA A 179 8.14 -2.28 9.84
C ALA A 179 7.96 -3.80 9.95
N GLY A 180 8.64 -4.44 10.92
CA GLY A 180 8.69 -5.90 11.10
C GLY A 180 7.35 -6.57 11.45
N TYR A 181 6.29 -5.82 11.63
CA TYR A 181 4.93 -6.31 11.85
C TYR A 181 4.09 -6.41 10.57
N GLY A 182 4.61 -5.95 9.44
CA GLY A 182 3.93 -5.91 8.16
C GLY A 182 3.93 -7.25 7.41
N TYR A 183 3.83 -7.19 6.09
CA TYR A 183 3.69 -8.39 5.27
C TYR A 183 5.00 -9.10 4.94
N ILE A 184 6.13 -8.56 5.29
CA ILE A 184 7.51 -9.03 5.05
C ILE A 184 7.59 -10.22 4.07
N LEU A 185 7.89 -9.94 2.81
CA LEU A 185 8.19 -10.93 1.77
C LEU A 185 9.54 -10.62 1.16
#